data_f55d38860d2ba4d8bfd76433af40ef3f
#
_entry.id   f55d38860d2ba4d8bfd76433af40ef3f
#
_cell.length_a   1.000
_cell.length_b   1.000
_cell.length_c   1.000
_cell.angle_alpha   90.00
_cell.angle_beta   90.00
_cell.angle_gamma   90.00
#
_symmetry.space_group_name_H-M   'P 1'
#
loop_
_entity.id
_entity.type
_entity.pdbx_description
1 polymer ?
#
loop_
_entity_poly.entity_id
_entity_poly.type
_entity_poly.pdbx_seq_one_letter_code
_entity_poly.pdbx_strand_id
1 'polypeptide(L)'
;MYYEDNRVKDLKVAYIGGGSRGWAWGFMMDLAADAQMEGTVALYDIDHEAAEHNEIIGNKISAHPDAVSHWKYTVADTLQQALTGADFVVISILPGTFDEMESDVHAPEAYGIYQSVGDTVGAGGFMRAMRTIPMYVTIAEAIRDYSPNAWVINYTNPMTLCVRTLYHVFPKIKAFGCCHEVFGTQTLLTHILDEELGLKDVARQDIKVNVKGINHFTWFDKATYKGMDLFPIYRKFAEEHYESGYEYGDTNWMNSSFACANRVKFDLFLRYGCIAAAGDRHLAEFMPGKTYLESPEAVREWKFGLTTVAWRKNELQERLARSRRLRTGEEPIEIKPDGEEGHLLMKALLGLGDLVSNVNIPNHGAIANLPWDAVVEVNALFNRQGVQSVNAGPLPANILPLVARHVYNQENTLTAALTCDRTLGLTTFMNDPQVTLNWNQGKELFDTMLHNTRAYLPKEWNA
;
A
#
# COMPACT_ATOMS: atom_id res chain seq x y z
N MET A 1 6.25 16.47 22.65
CA MET A 1 6.99 15.23 23.00
C MET A 1 8.23 15.52 23.82
N TYR A 2 8.68 14.57 24.67
CA TYR A 2 9.95 14.63 25.40
C TYR A 2 10.52 13.21 25.61
N TYR A 3 11.83 13.12 25.91
CA TYR A 3 12.53 11.85 26.15
C TYR A 3 12.69 11.63 27.64
N GLU A 4 12.40 10.40 28.11
CA GLU A 4 12.61 9.95 29.48
C GLU A 4 13.16 8.52 29.43
N ASP A 5 14.38 8.34 29.92
CA ASP A 5 15.15 7.10 29.76
C ASP A 5 15.21 6.70 28.27
N ASN A 6 14.86 5.47 27.93
CA ASN A 6 14.79 4.98 26.53
C ASN A 6 13.36 4.99 26.00
N ARG A 7 12.57 6.03 26.33
CA ARG A 7 11.16 6.18 25.94
C ARG A 7 10.91 7.59 25.41
N VAL A 8 9.89 7.70 24.56
CA VAL A 8 9.37 9.00 24.10
C VAL A 8 7.93 9.14 24.54
N LYS A 9 7.66 10.24 25.25
CA LYS A 9 6.37 10.55 25.84
C LYS A 9 5.77 11.80 25.24
N ASP A 10 4.46 11.95 25.45
CA ASP A 10 3.68 13.09 24.96
C ASP A 10 3.81 13.30 23.45
N LEU A 11 3.84 12.16 22.71
CA LEU A 11 3.75 12.17 21.25
C LEU A 11 2.35 12.55 20.81
N LYS A 12 2.25 13.28 19.71
CA LYS A 12 0.97 13.50 19.02
C LYS A 12 1.01 12.87 17.64
N VAL A 13 0.11 11.91 17.41
CA VAL A 13 -0.15 11.31 16.09
C VAL A 13 -1.49 11.82 15.58
N ALA A 14 -1.51 12.39 14.38
CA ALA A 14 -2.75 12.66 13.66
C ALA A 14 -3.04 11.49 12.72
N TYR A 15 -4.20 10.86 12.86
CA TYR A 15 -4.64 9.76 12.00
C TYR A 15 -5.77 10.22 11.09
N ILE A 16 -5.47 10.44 9.79
CA ILE A 16 -6.41 10.83 8.74
C ILE A 16 -6.98 9.56 8.12
N GLY A 17 -8.30 9.38 8.20
CA GLY A 17 -8.99 8.11 7.99
C GLY A 17 -9.15 7.34 9.30
N GLY A 18 -9.32 8.08 10.41
CA GLY A 18 -9.42 7.55 11.78
C GLY A 18 -10.60 6.63 12.02
N GLY A 19 -11.60 6.62 11.13
CA GLY A 19 -12.72 5.68 11.11
C GLY A 19 -12.42 4.32 10.47
N SER A 20 -11.20 4.08 9.99
CA SER A 20 -10.80 2.82 9.36
C SER A 20 -11.01 1.61 10.27
N ARG A 21 -11.76 0.62 9.77
CA ARG A 21 -12.13 -0.61 10.52
C ARG A 21 -11.21 -1.77 10.17
N GLY A 22 -9.94 -1.59 10.36
CA GLY A 22 -8.87 -2.56 10.04
C GLY A 22 -7.52 -1.91 10.29
N TRP A 23 -7.07 -1.06 9.37
CA TRP A 23 -5.77 -0.38 9.48
C TRP A 23 -5.61 0.44 10.77
N ALA A 24 -6.65 1.19 11.19
CA ALA A 24 -6.57 1.92 12.45
C ALA A 24 -6.48 0.97 13.65
N TRP A 25 -7.20 -0.15 13.65
CA TRP A 25 -7.12 -1.13 14.75
C TRP A 25 -5.75 -1.80 14.82
N GLY A 26 -5.18 -2.23 13.68
CA GLY A 26 -3.82 -2.77 13.62
C GLY A 26 -2.80 -1.79 14.19
N PHE A 27 -2.82 -0.54 13.74
CA PHE A 27 -1.95 0.51 14.25
C PHE A 27 -2.13 0.75 15.77
N MET A 28 -3.37 0.73 16.28
CA MET A 28 -3.63 0.85 17.71
C MET A 28 -3.07 -0.32 18.52
N MET A 29 -3.15 -1.55 17.98
CA MET A 29 -2.57 -2.75 18.58
C MET A 29 -1.04 -2.69 18.61
N ASP A 30 -0.42 -2.27 17.51
CA ASP A 30 1.04 -2.10 17.44
C ASP A 30 1.54 -1.07 18.46
N LEU A 31 0.85 0.07 18.56
CA LEU A 31 1.18 1.08 19.56
C LEU A 31 1.03 0.53 20.99
N ALA A 32 -0.03 -0.21 21.29
CA ALA A 32 -0.26 -0.78 22.61
C ALA A 32 0.78 -1.85 22.99
N ALA A 33 1.35 -2.54 22.01
CA ALA A 33 2.39 -3.56 22.19
C ALA A 33 3.81 -3.00 22.29
N ASP A 34 4.04 -1.70 22.05
CA ASP A 34 5.36 -1.07 22.09
C ASP A 34 5.57 -0.24 23.36
N ALA A 35 6.51 -0.66 24.21
CA ALA A 35 6.77 -0.01 25.50
C ALA A 35 7.55 1.32 25.41
N GLN A 36 8.02 1.72 24.23
CA GLN A 36 8.96 2.85 24.11
C GLN A 36 8.29 4.16 23.68
N MET A 37 7.00 4.11 23.30
CA MET A 37 6.26 5.29 22.85
C MET A 37 4.94 5.42 23.58
N GLU A 38 4.56 6.63 23.96
CA GLU A 38 3.24 6.94 24.49
C GLU A 38 2.81 8.36 24.14
N GLY A 39 1.50 8.61 24.10
CA GLY A 39 0.98 9.93 23.74
C GLY A 39 -0.49 9.97 23.40
N THR A 40 -0.84 10.78 22.40
CA THR A 40 -2.22 10.98 21.94
C THR A 40 -2.32 10.67 20.45
N VAL A 41 -3.40 9.99 20.06
CA VAL A 41 -3.79 9.80 18.66
C VAL A 41 -5.06 10.62 18.40
N ALA A 42 -4.97 11.64 17.55
CA ALA A 42 -6.10 12.44 17.11
C ALA A 42 -6.68 11.82 15.84
N LEU A 43 -7.88 11.24 15.93
CA LEU A 43 -8.59 10.56 14.86
C LEU A 43 -9.42 11.57 14.08
N TYR A 44 -9.12 11.76 12.81
CA TYR A 44 -9.92 12.57 11.90
C TYR A 44 -10.48 11.68 10.78
N ASP A 45 -11.79 11.76 10.55
CA ASP A 45 -12.46 11.11 9.44
C ASP A 45 -13.63 11.98 8.95
N ILE A 46 -13.99 11.89 7.66
CA ILE A 46 -15.21 12.49 7.12
C ILE A 46 -16.46 11.75 7.63
N ASP A 47 -16.34 10.45 7.97
CA ASP A 47 -17.30 9.67 8.75
C ASP A 47 -16.97 9.84 10.24
N HIS A 48 -17.48 10.92 10.82
CA HIS A 48 -17.21 11.30 12.21
C HIS A 48 -17.66 10.22 13.21
N GLU A 49 -18.80 9.57 12.95
CA GLU A 49 -19.30 8.46 13.78
C GLU A 49 -18.33 7.27 13.79
N ALA A 50 -17.69 6.96 12.64
CA ALA A 50 -16.68 5.92 12.57
C ALA A 50 -15.44 6.27 13.41
N ALA A 51 -15.02 7.54 13.42
CA ALA A 51 -13.92 8.01 14.26
C ALA A 51 -14.26 7.91 15.77
N GLU A 52 -15.48 8.29 16.18
CA GLU A 52 -15.98 8.13 17.56
C GLU A 52 -15.98 6.66 17.98
N HIS A 53 -16.40 5.76 17.09
CA HIS A 53 -16.33 4.33 17.33
C HIS A 53 -14.90 3.85 17.60
N ASN A 54 -13.94 4.35 16.82
CA ASN A 54 -12.54 3.99 16.97
C ASN A 54 -11.86 4.68 18.17
N GLU A 55 -12.33 5.85 18.61
CA GLU A 55 -11.92 6.44 19.89
C GLU A 55 -12.24 5.51 21.07
N ILE A 56 -13.47 4.97 21.10
CA ILE A 56 -13.89 4.03 22.15
C ILE A 56 -13.02 2.77 22.10
N ILE A 57 -12.81 2.19 20.91
CA ILE A 57 -12.02 0.96 20.74
C ILE A 57 -10.57 1.21 21.13
N GLY A 58 -9.95 2.30 20.64
CA GLY A 58 -8.56 2.64 20.95
C GLY A 58 -8.31 2.87 22.43
N ASN A 59 -9.21 3.58 23.12
CA ASN A 59 -9.10 3.78 24.58
C ASN A 59 -9.29 2.46 25.35
N LYS A 60 -10.11 1.53 24.88
CA LYS A 60 -10.21 0.18 25.45
C LYS A 60 -8.93 -0.65 25.21
N ILE A 61 -8.33 -0.57 24.02
CA ILE A 61 -7.04 -1.20 23.72
C ILE A 61 -5.97 -0.67 24.68
N SER A 62 -5.87 0.65 24.84
CA SER A 62 -4.91 1.30 25.74
C SER A 62 -5.11 0.94 27.21
N ALA A 63 -6.33 0.66 27.62
CA ALA A 63 -6.67 0.23 29.00
C ALA A 63 -6.54 -1.29 29.22
N HIS A 64 -6.20 -2.06 28.18
CA HIS A 64 -6.08 -3.52 28.28
C HIS A 64 -4.91 -3.92 29.20
N PRO A 65 -5.05 -4.96 30.05
CA PRO A 65 -3.97 -5.39 30.97
C PRO A 65 -2.66 -5.77 30.27
N ASP A 66 -2.73 -6.27 29.03
CA ASP A 66 -1.56 -6.65 28.23
C ASP A 66 -0.95 -5.48 27.43
N ALA A 67 -1.58 -4.30 27.47
CA ALA A 67 -0.99 -3.11 26.86
C ALA A 67 0.22 -2.65 27.67
N VAL A 68 1.36 -2.48 26.99
CA VAL A 68 2.64 -2.08 27.62
C VAL A 68 2.94 -0.58 27.51
N SER A 69 2.10 0.15 26.76
CA SER A 69 2.11 1.60 26.66
C SER A 69 0.71 2.18 26.73
N HIS A 70 0.62 3.49 27.04
CA HIS A 70 -0.66 4.15 27.21
C HIS A 70 -0.84 5.28 26.18
N TRP A 71 -1.84 5.10 25.33
CA TRP A 71 -2.23 6.06 24.32
C TRP A 71 -3.62 6.59 24.59
N LYS A 72 -3.79 7.90 24.47
CA LYS A 72 -5.11 8.52 24.51
C LYS A 72 -5.62 8.75 23.11
N TYR A 73 -6.77 8.18 22.78
CA TYR A 73 -7.45 8.39 21.50
C TYR A 73 -8.51 9.45 21.65
N THR A 74 -8.56 10.41 20.71
CA THR A 74 -9.53 11.51 20.69
C THR A 74 -9.99 11.77 19.26
N VAL A 75 -11.26 12.11 19.07
CA VAL A 75 -11.76 12.55 17.78
C VAL A 75 -11.41 14.01 17.54
N ALA A 76 -11.06 14.35 16.31
CA ALA A 76 -10.84 15.72 15.85
C ALA A 76 -11.90 16.10 14.81
N ASP A 77 -12.58 17.22 14.99
CA ASP A 77 -13.64 17.68 14.08
C ASP A 77 -13.11 18.24 12.77
N THR A 78 -11.85 18.66 12.73
CA THR A 78 -11.22 19.28 11.57
C THR A 78 -9.79 18.77 11.37
N LEU A 79 -9.29 18.82 10.13
CA LEU A 79 -7.87 18.57 9.82
C LEU A 79 -6.95 19.46 10.66
N GLN A 80 -7.32 20.74 10.86
CA GLN A 80 -6.54 21.66 11.69
C GLN A 80 -6.40 21.14 13.12
N GLN A 81 -7.48 20.69 13.76
CA GLN A 81 -7.43 20.14 15.13
C GLN A 81 -6.57 18.88 15.21
N ALA A 82 -6.72 17.96 14.24
CA ALA A 82 -5.91 16.76 14.19
C ALA A 82 -4.42 17.09 14.03
N LEU A 83 -4.08 17.93 13.06
CA LEU A 83 -2.72 18.18 12.62
C LEU A 83 -1.94 19.14 13.53
N THR A 84 -2.60 20.14 14.15
CA THR A 84 -1.87 21.14 14.96
C THR A 84 -1.01 20.48 16.03
N GLY A 85 0.30 20.66 15.94
CA GLY A 85 1.28 20.09 16.87
C GLY A 85 1.52 18.58 16.75
N ALA A 86 1.11 17.97 15.64
CA ALA A 86 1.40 16.55 15.38
C ALA A 86 2.90 16.33 15.13
N ASP A 87 3.45 15.28 15.73
CA ASP A 87 4.81 14.77 15.46
C ASP A 87 4.80 13.81 14.28
N PHE A 88 3.70 13.04 14.16
CA PHE A 88 3.46 12.10 13.06
C PHE A 88 2.05 12.27 12.49
N VAL A 89 1.92 12.03 11.20
CA VAL A 89 0.64 11.98 10.49
C VAL A 89 0.54 10.62 9.80
N VAL A 90 -0.52 9.87 10.08
CA VAL A 90 -0.84 8.63 9.39
C VAL A 90 -2.02 8.89 8.45
N ILE A 91 -1.90 8.47 7.20
CA ILE A 91 -2.98 8.63 6.20
C ILE A 91 -3.41 7.24 5.73
N SER A 92 -4.69 6.89 5.98
CA SER A 92 -5.30 5.64 5.56
C SER A 92 -6.77 5.88 5.21
N ILE A 93 -7.04 6.40 4.01
CA ILE A 93 -8.38 6.75 3.53
C ILE A 93 -8.84 5.83 2.41
N LEU A 94 -10.16 5.68 2.26
CA LEU A 94 -10.80 5.12 1.07
C LEU A 94 -11.30 6.28 0.20
N PRO A 95 -10.72 6.51 -0.99
CA PRO A 95 -11.18 7.57 -1.89
C PRO A 95 -12.52 7.20 -2.56
N GLY A 96 -13.61 7.79 -2.11
CA GLY A 96 -14.98 7.42 -2.48
C GLY A 96 -15.54 6.32 -1.59
N THR A 97 -16.47 5.56 -2.12
CA THR A 97 -17.12 4.41 -1.47
C THR A 97 -16.85 3.11 -2.24
N PHE A 98 -17.41 2.00 -1.77
CA PHE A 98 -17.41 0.76 -2.55
C PHE A 98 -18.31 0.81 -3.79
N ASP A 99 -19.18 1.81 -3.95
CA ASP A 99 -19.97 1.98 -5.17
C ASP A 99 -19.12 2.58 -6.30
N GLU A 100 -18.25 3.55 -6.00
CA GLU A 100 -17.25 4.03 -6.95
C GLU A 100 -16.23 2.92 -7.28
N MET A 101 -15.80 2.15 -6.28
CA MET A 101 -14.93 0.99 -6.51
C MET A 101 -15.60 -0.09 -7.37
N GLU A 102 -16.91 -0.29 -7.27
CA GLU A 102 -17.67 -1.17 -8.15
C GLU A 102 -17.50 -0.78 -9.63
N SER A 103 -17.59 0.53 -9.92
CA SER A 103 -17.32 1.04 -11.27
C SER A 103 -15.85 0.85 -11.66
N ASP A 104 -14.92 1.13 -10.75
CA ASP A 104 -13.48 0.99 -11.03
C ASP A 104 -13.10 -0.44 -11.42
N VAL A 105 -13.62 -1.43 -10.69
CA VAL A 105 -13.25 -2.84 -10.87
C VAL A 105 -14.07 -3.52 -11.95
N HIS A 106 -15.38 -3.28 -11.97
CA HIS A 106 -16.32 -4.09 -12.76
C HIS A 106 -16.83 -3.44 -14.04
N ALA A 107 -16.78 -2.10 -14.21
CA ALA A 107 -17.16 -1.49 -15.49
C ALA A 107 -16.26 -1.94 -16.65
N PRO A 108 -14.94 -2.15 -16.50
CA PRO A 108 -14.08 -2.67 -17.55
C PRO A 108 -14.38 -4.09 -18.02
N GLU A 109 -15.06 -4.91 -17.19
CA GLU A 109 -15.41 -6.29 -17.52
C GLU A 109 -16.35 -6.39 -18.74
N ALA A 110 -17.20 -5.37 -18.96
CA ALA A 110 -18.06 -5.28 -20.16
C ALA A 110 -17.24 -5.23 -21.47
N TYR A 111 -15.96 -4.91 -21.38
CA TYR A 111 -15.01 -4.85 -22.47
C TYR A 111 -13.97 -5.96 -22.42
N GLY A 112 -14.16 -6.96 -21.57
CA GLY A 112 -13.21 -8.08 -21.39
C GLY A 112 -11.91 -7.71 -20.70
N ILE A 113 -11.93 -6.64 -19.87
CA ILE A 113 -10.81 -6.23 -19.02
C ILE A 113 -11.13 -6.63 -17.59
N TYR A 114 -10.39 -7.58 -17.04
CA TYR A 114 -10.52 -8.05 -15.66
C TYR A 114 -9.41 -7.47 -14.80
N GLN A 115 -9.76 -7.11 -13.57
CA GLN A 115 -8.82 -6.53 -12.59
C GLN A 115 -8.89 -7.36 -11.30
N SER A 116 -7.74 -7.78 -10.82
CA SER A 116 -7.66 -8.60 -9.59
C SER A 116 -7.82 -7.79 -8.32
N VAL A 117 -7.44 -6.51 -8.35
CA VAL A 117 -7.55 -5.57 -7.22
C VAL A 117 -8.17 -4.24 -7.66
N GLY A 118 -7.68 -3.63 -8.75
CA GLY A 118 -8.22 -2.42 -9.37
C GLY A 118 -7.98 -1.14 -8.58
N ASP A 119 -6.91 -1.06 -7.77
CA ASP A 119 -6.68 0.10 -6.90
C ASP A 119 -5.36 0.86 -7.17
N THR A 120 -4.50 0.33 -8.03
CA THR A 120 -3.15 0.89 -8.24
C THR A 120 -2.89 1.27 -9.71
N VAL A 121 -3.17 0.38 -10.65
CA VAL A 121 -2.99 0.55 -12.10
C VAL A 121 -4.22 0.06 -12.86
N GLY A 122 -4.17 0.02 -14.18
CA GLY A 122 -5.30 -0.34 -15.02
C GLY A 122 -6.38 0.75 -15.05
N ALA A 123 -7.52 0.43 -15.64
CA ALA A 123 -8.66 1.33 -15.73
C ALA A 123 -9.14 1.79 -14.35
N GLY A 124 -9.25 0.87 -13.39
CA GLY A 124 -9.67 1.14 -12.03
C GLY A 124 -8.69 2.00 -11.26
N GLY A 125 -7.41 1.65 -11.28
CA GLY A 125 -6.36 2.42 -10.61
C GLY A 125 -6.28 3.86 -11.12
N PHE A 126 -6.43 4.06 -12.43
CA PHE A 126 -6.51 5.40 -13.02
C PHE A 126 -7.71 6.20 -12.47
N MET A 127 -8.92 5.64 -12.52
CA MET A 127 -10.14 6.34 -12.03
C MET A 127 -10.08 6.60 -10.52
N ARG A 128 -9.55 5.66 -9.75
CA ARG A 128 -9.31 5.86 -8.33
C ARG A 128 -8.34 7.02 -8.08
N ALA A 129 -7.27 7.12 -8.86
CA ALA A 129 -6.30 8.22 -8.77
C ALA A 129 -6.94 9.58 -9.05
N MET A 130 -7.84 9.69 -10.02
CA MET A 130 -8.56 10.93 -10.32
C MET A 130 -9.32 11.49 -9.12
N ARG A 131 -9.81 10.64 -8.23
CA ARG A 131 -10.48 11.01 -6.97
C ARG A 131 -9.50 11.24 -5.83
N THR A 132 -8.46 10.41 -5.76
CA THR A 132 -7.48 10.42 -4.67
C THR A 132 -6.61 11.66 -4.70
N ILE A 133 -6.11 12.05 -5.87
CA ILE A 133 -5.18 13.18 -6.02
C ILE A 133 -5.75 14.49 -5.46
N PRO A 134 -6.97 14.94 -5.79
CA PRO A 134 -7.55 16.14 -5.20
C PRO A 134 -7.71 16.08 -3.67
N MET A 135 -8.04 14.91 -3.12
CA MET A 135 -8.10 14.72 -1.67
C MET A 135 -6.72 14.87 -1.03
N TYR A 136 -5.68 14.34 -1.68
CA TYR A 136 -4.30 14.45 -1.22
C TYR A 136 -3.74 15.87 -1.34
N VAL A 137 -4.19 16.65 -2.32
CA VAL A 137 -3.87 18.10 -2.37
C VAL A 137 -4.37 18.79 -1.10
N THR A 138 -5.62 18.59 -0.74
CA THR A 138 -6.22 19.18 0.49
C THR A 138 -5.48 18.73 1.75
N ILE A 139 -5.13 17.44 1.86
CA ILE A 139 -4.39 16.90 3.00
C ILE A 139 -2.97 17.48 3.05
N ALA A 140 -2.27 17.57 1.93
CA ALA A 140 -0.91 18.10 1.86
C ALA A 140 -0.85 19.59 2.23
N GLU A 141 -1.83 20.37 1.77
CA GLU A 141 -1.97 21.79 2.16
C GLU A 141 -2.22 21.92 3.67
N ALA A 142 -3.11 21.11 4.23
CA ALA A 142 -3.37 21.14 5.67
C ALA A 142 -2.12 20.72 6.49
N ILE A 143 -1.35 19.73 6.03
CA ILE A 143 -0.09 19.34 6.68
C ILE A 143 0.92 20.49 6.61
N ARG A 144 1.07 21.14 5.43
CA ARG A 144 1.94 22.31 5.26
C ARG A 144 1.60 23.42 6.24
N ASP A 145 0.31 23.68 6.43
CA ASP A 145 -0.16 24.82 7.20
C ASP A 145 -0.19 24.57 8.71
N TYR A 146 -0.45 23.32 9.16
CA TYR A 146 -0.68 23.00 10.56
C TYR A 146 0.39 22.10 11.22
N SER A 147 1.12 21.30 10.44
CA SER A 147 2.16 20.40 10.96
C SER A 147 3.33 20.20 9.99
N PRO A 148 4.00 21.29 9.52
CA PRO A 148 4.99 21.21 8.43
C PRO A 148 6.25 20.41 8.79
N ASN A 149 6.47 20.10 10.06
CA ASN A 149 7.62 19.32 10.53
C ASN A 149 7.31 17.87 10.85
N ALA A 150 6.04 17.47 10.81
CA ALA A 150 5.61 16.10 11.08
C ALA A 150 6.15 15.11 10.04
N TRP A 151 6.42 13.89 10.46
CA TRP A 151 6.60 12.76 9.57
C TRP A 151 5.26 12.22 9.11
N VAL A 152 5.12 11.94 7.81
CA VAL A 152 3.87 11.46 7.20
C VAL A 152 4.05 10.05 6.72
N ILE A 153 3.21 9.14 7.21
CA ILE A 153 3.15 7.73 6.83
C ILE A 153 1.89 7.51 6.01
N ASN A 154 2.04 7.09 4.76
CA ASN A 154 0.92 6.82 3.88
C ASN A 154 0.68 5.31 3.71
N TYR A 155 -0.56 4.88 3.92
CA TYR A 155 -1.06 3.52 3.66
C TYR A 155 -2.09 3.46 2.53
N THR A 156 -2.51 4.61 2.00
CA THR A 156 -3.55 4.69 0.96
C THR A 156 -2.99 4.37 -0.42
N ASN A 157 -3.78 3.63 -1.22
CA ASN A 157 -3.53 3.38 -2.64
C ASN A 157 -4.39 4.29 -3.55
N PRO A 158 -3.86 4.65 -4.72
CA PRO A 158 -2.58 4.30 -5.35
C PRO A 158 -1.38 4.94 -4.61
N MET A 159 -0.57 4.15 -3.95
CA MET A 159 0.44 4.65 -3.00
C MET A 159 1.47 5.56 -3.66
N THR A 160 2.00 5.18 -4.80
CA THR A 160 2.97 5.99 -5.56
C THR A 160 2.41 7.37 -5.84
N LEU A 161 1.16 7.47 -6.33
CA LEU A 161 0.50 8.75 -6.63
C LEU A 161 0.14 9.54 -5.38
N CYS A 162 -0.26 8.88 -4.30
CA CYS A 162 -0.49 9.53 -3.01
C CYS A 162 0.78 10.23 -2.52
N VAL A 163 1.90 9.51 -2.43
CA VAL A 163 3.19 10.08 -1.99
C VAL A 163 3.68 11.15 -2.98
N ARG A 164 3.54 10.91 -4.29
CA ARG A 164 3.94 11.88 -5.31
C ARG A 164 3.15 13.18 -5.22
N THR A 165 1.84 13.12 -4.93
CA THR A 165 0.98 14.30 -4.72
C THR A 165 1.41 15.08 -3.49
N LEU A 166 1.71 14.41 -2.38
CA LEU A 166 2.21 15.06 -1.16
C LEU A 166 3.46 15.91 -1.47
N TYR A 167 4.45 15.34 -2.16
CA TYR A 167 5.68 16.06 -2.54
C TYR A 167 5.44 17.12 -3.61
N HIS A 168 4.47 16.94 -4.51
CA HIS A 168 4.13 17.95 -5.51
C HIS A 168 3.57 19.23 -4.86
N VAL A 169 2.66 19.09 -3.88
CA VAL A 169 2.00 20.21 -3.19
C VAL A 169 2.92 20.84 -2.13
N PHE A 170 3.65 20.01 -1.41
CA PHE A 170 4.55 20.45 -0.35
C PHE A 170 5.93 19.80 -0.51
N PRO A 171 6.84 20.35 -1.35
CA PRO A 171 8.14 19.74 -1.65
C PRO A 171 9.06 19.50 -0.45
N LYS A 172 8.82 20.17 0.69
CA LYS A 172 9.59 19.96 1.93
C LYS A 172 8.93 18.97 2.90
N ILE A 173 7.85 18.35 2.51
CA ILE A 173 7.17 17.35 3.34
C ILE A 173 8.11 16.19 3.66
N LYS A 174 7.98 15.65 4.86
CA LYS A 174 8.70 14.44 5.28
C LYS A 174 7.75 13.26 5.16
N ALA A 175 7.56 12.72 3.98
CA ALA A 175 6.56 11.69 3.71
C ALA A 175 7.17 10.43 3.11
N PHE A 176 6.57 9.29 3.43
CA PHE A 176 6.86 8.01 2.80
C PHE A 176 5.59 7.12 2.82
N GLY A 177 5.55 6.16 1.90
CA GLY A 177 4.49 5.15 1.86
C GLY A 177 4.99 3.80 2.35
N CYS A 178 4.18 3.12 3.16
CA CYS A 178 4.44 1.77 3.65
C CYS A 178 3.57 0.75 2.94
N CYS A 179 4.18 -0.32 2.45
CA CYS A 179 3.50 -1.47 1.86
C CYS A 179 4.18 -2.77 2.29
N HIS A 180 3.38 -3.76 2.69
CA HIS A 180 3.86 -5.06 3.16
C HIS A 180 4.05 -6.11 2.06
N GLU A 181 3.74 -5.82 0.80
CA GLU A 181 3.83 -6.79 -0.31
C GLU A 181 5.24 -7.38 -0.48
N VAL A 182 6.28 -6.57 -0.27
CA VAL A 182 7.69 -7.01 -0.26
C VAL A 182 7.93 -8.04 0.85
N PHE A 183 7.32 -7.83 2.01
CA PHE A 183 7.46 -8.73 3.17
C PHE A 183 6.92 -10.14 2.87
N GLY A 184 5.79 -10.24 2.17
CA GLY A 184 5.25 -11.52 1.74
C GLY A 184 6.23 -12.31 0.86
N THR A 185 6.99 -11.63 -0.01
CA THR A 185 8.01 -12.29 -0.83
C THR A 185 9.24 -12.69 -0.03
N GLN A 186 9.66 -11.89 0.97
CA GLN A 186 10.72 -12.32 1.90
C GLN A 186 10.27 -13.53 2.74
N THR A 187 9.01 -13.56 3.18
CA THR A 187 8.44 -14.73 3.89
C THR A 187 8.42 -15.97 2.99
N LEU A 188 8.04 -15.84 1.71
CA LEU A 188 8.16 -16.95 0.77
C LEU A 188 9.60 -17.51 0.71
N LEU A 189 10.60 -16.61 0.70
CA LEU A 189 12.01 -17.06 0.71
C LEU A 189 12.39 -17.81 1.99
N THR A 190 11.81 -17.49 3.15
CA THR A 190 12.05 -18.27 4.39
C THR A 190 11.46 -19.68 4.29
N HIS A 191 10.27 -19.83 3.70
CA HIS A 191 9.66 -21.14 3.44
C HIS A 191 10.46 -21.96 2.43
N ILE A 192 10.97 -21.33 1.36
CA ILE A 192 11.85 -22.01 0.39
C ILE A 192 13.13 -22.52 1.07
N LEU A 193 13.70 -21.77 2.02
CA LEU A 193 14.86 -22.21 2.78
C LEU A 193 14.55 -23.39 3.70
N ASP A 194 13.35 -23.45 4.27
CA ASP A 194 12.94 -24.63 5.06
C ASP A 194 12.76 -25.86 4.15
N GLU A 195 12.00 -25.75 3.07
CA GLU A 195 11.73 -26.85 2.13
C GLU A 195 13.01 -27.39 1.47
N GLU A 196 13.87 -26.51 0.96
CA GLU A 196 15.03 -26.92 0.17
C GLU A 196 16.26 -27.28 1.02
N LEU A 197 16.41 -26.65 2.18
CA LEU A 197 17.62 -26.80 3.01
C LEU A 197 17.34 -27.23 4.46
N GLY A 198 16.07 -27.35 4.87
CA GLY A 198 15.68 -27.68 6.24
C GLY A 198 16.02 -26.58 7.26
N LEU A 199 16.17 -25.34 6.80
CA LEU A 199 16.48 -24.18 7.66
C LEU A 199 15.19 -23.62 8.25
N LYS A 200 14.85 -24.08 9.44
CA LYS A 200 13.66 -23.66 10.20
C LYS A 200 13.89 -22.35 10.95
N ASP A 201 12.79 -21.71 11.30
CA ASP A 201 12.77 -20.51 12.15
C ASP A 201 13.61 -19.33 11.61
N VAL A 202 13.78 -19.24 10.29
CA VAL A 202 14.43 -18.10 9.65
C VAL A 202 13.48 -16.91 9.71
N ALA A 203 13.87 -15.84 10.39
CA ALA A 203 13.07 -14.63 10.43
C ALA A 203 13.10 -13.92 9.06
N ARG A 204 11.96 -13.35 8.64
CA ARG A 204 11.86 -12.56 7.40
C ARG A 204 12.96 -11.48 7.30
N GLN A 205 13.23 -10.80 8.42
CA GLN A 205 14.22 -9.74 8.51
C GLN A 205 15.67 -10.22 8.29
N ASP A 206 15.93 -11.53 8.41
CA ASP A 206 17.25 -12.11 8.11
C ASP A 206 17.48 -12.25 6.59
N ILE A 207 16.43 -12.28 5.80
CA ILE A 207 16.51 -12.27 4.35
C ILE A 207 16.84 -10.85 3.88
N LYS A 208 18.05 -10.66 3.37
CA LYS A 208 18.50 -9.37 2.85
C LYS A 208 18.29 -9.29 1.35
N VAL A 209 17.52 -8.29 0.92
CA VAL A 209 17.10 -8.11 -0.48
C VAL A 209 17.47 -6.71 -0.97
N ASN A 210 17.75 -6.58 -2.26
CA ASN A 210 17.83 -5.28 -2.93
C ASN A 210 16.49 -5.01 -3.62
N VAL A 211 15.71 -4.10 -3.05
CA VAL A 211 14.38 -3.74 -3.54
C VAL A 211 14.48 -2.61 -4.55
N LYS A 212 13.85 -2.75 -5.71
CA LYS A 212 13.76 -1.71 -6.74
C LYS A 212 12.49 -1.83 -7.57
N GLY A 213 11.85 -0.71 -7.84
CA GLY A 213 10.63 -0.65 -8.64
C GLY A 213 9.71 0.44 -8.14
N ILE A 214 8.41 0.20 -8.29
CA ILE A 214 7.32 1.04 -7.80
C ILE A 214 6.36 0.20 -6.95
N ASN A 215 5.51 0.82 -6.16
CA ASN A 215 4.56 0.12 -5.31
C ASN A 215 3.78 -0.96 -6.07
N HIS A 216 3.71 -2.14 -5.50
CA HIS A 216 3.10 -3.36 -6.02
C HIS A 216 3.79 -3.95 -7.28
N PHE A 217 4.86 -3.32 -7.77
CA PHE A 217 5.66 -3.81 -8.90
C PHE A 217 7.17 -3.66 -8.62
N THR A 218 7.56 -4.15 -7.47
CA THR A 218 8.94 -4.21 -7.00
C THR A 218 9.62 -5.49 -7.44
N TRP A 219 10.95 -5.44 -7.52
CA TRP A 219 11.79 -6.53 -7.96
C TRP A 219 13.02 -6.67 -7.07
N PHE A 220 13.45 -7.90 -6.82
CA PHE A 220 14.75 -8.18 -6.22
C PHE A 220 15.71 -8.64 -7.30
N ASP A 221 16.83 -7.97 -7.47
CA ASP A 221 17.97 -8.45 -8.26
C ASP A 221 19.08 -9.05 -7.38
N LYS A 222 18.87 -9.04 -6.07
CA LYS A 222 19.71 -9.70 -5.06
C LYS A 222 18.85 -10.11 -3.86
N ALA A 223 19.02 -11.35 -3.43
CA ALA A 223 18.44 -11.89 -2.20
C ALA A 223 19.47 -12.80 -1.53
N THR A 224 19.72 -12.61 -0.24
CA THR A 224 20.73 -13.38 0.50
C THR A 224 20.25 -13.71 1.91
N TYR A 225 20.71 -14.87 2.43
CA TYR A 225 20.59 -15.28 3.82
C TYR A 225 21.96 -15.61 4.37
N LYS A 226 22.44 -14.88 5.38
CA LYS A 226 23.78 -15.04 5.97
C LYS A 226 24.91 -15.10 4.93
N GLY A 227 24.79 -14.32 3.85
CA GLY A 227 25.74 -14.26 2.75
C GLY A 227 25.55 -15.30 1.65
N MET A 228 24.68 -16.30 1.82
CA MET A 228 24.32 -17.26 0.80
C MET A 228 23.40 -16.59 -0.23
N ASP A 229 23.71 -16.75 -1.52
CA ASP A 229 22.85 -16.30 -2.62
C ASP A 229 21.63 -17.22 -2.75
N LEU A 230 20.44 -16.61 -2.73
CA LEU A 230 19.17 -17.37 -2.80
C LEU A 230 18.66 -17.56 -4.23
N PHE A 231 19.24 -16.91 -5.24
CA PHE A 231 18.77 -17.01 -6.62
C PHE A 231 18.84 -18.40 -7.22
N PRO A 232 19.93 -19.18 -7.03
CA PRO A 232 19.98 -20.56 -7.52
C PRO A 232 18.90 -21.45 -6.88
N ILE A 233 18.66 -21.29 -5.57
CA ILE A 233 17.65 -22.05 -4.82
C ILE A 233 16.25 -21.67 -5.29
N TYR A 234 15.99 -20.37 -5.40
CA TYR A 234 14.69 -19.86 -5.89
C TYR A 234 14.40 -20.32 -7.32
N ARG A 235 15.43 -20.37 -8.20
CA ARG A 235 15.28 -20.88 -9.57
C ARG A 235 14.82 -22.33 -9.60
N LYS A 236 15.54 -23.20 -8.88
CA LYS A 236 15.18 -24.62 -8.76
C LYS A 236 13.72 -24.76 -8.27
N PHE A 237 13.40 -24.07 -7.19
CA PHE A 237 12.07 -24.10 -6.59
C PHE A 237 10.98 -23.60 -7.55
N ALA A 238 11.22 -22.47 -8.25
CA ALA A 238 10.29 -21.91 -9.23
C ALA A 238 10.06 -22.86 -10.42
N GLU A 239 11.08 -23.56 -10.90
CA GLU A 239 10.98 -24.58 -11.97
C GLU A 239 10.17 -25.79 -11.50
N GLU A 240 10.41 -26.29 -10.28
CA GLU A 240 9.69 -27.44 -9.70
C GLU A 240 8.21 -27.12 -9.40
N HIS A 241 7.91 -25.89 -9.01
CA HIS A 241 6.57 -25.44 -8.63
C HIS A 241 5.84 -24.60 -9.71
N TYR A 242 6.36 -24.54 -10.91
CA TYR A 242 5.81 -23.71 -11.98
C TYR A 242 4.33 -24.00 -12.27
N GLU A 243 3.95 -25.28 -12.37
CA GLU A 243 2.56 -25.69 -12.66
C GLU A 243 1.72 -25.86 -11.40
N SER A 244 2.31 -26.42 -10.35
CA SER A 244 1.57 -26.66 -9.11
C SER A 244 1.29 -25.37 -8.33
N GLY A 245 2.16 -24.35 -8.45
CA GLY A 245 2.25 -23.27 -7.49
C GLY A 245 2.77 -23.75 -6.14
N TYR A 246 2.97 -22.81 -5.22
CA TYR A 246 3.34 -23.09 -3.84
C TYR A 246 2.59 -22.15 -2.88
N GLU A 247 1.97 -22.72 -1.87
CA GLU A 247 1.23 -22.00 -0.83
C GLU A 247 1.72 -22.48 0.54
N TYR A 248 1.61 -21.61 1.54
CA TYR A 248 2.03 -21.90 2.91
C TYR A 248 1.03 -21.32 3.91
N GLY A 249 0.99 -21.90 5.11
CA GLY A 249 0.03 -21.51 6.14
C GLY A 249 -1.37 -22.11 5.92
N ASP A 250 -2.35 -21.57 6.63
CA ASP A 250 -3.73 -22.11 6.67
C ASP A 250 -4.64 -21.53 5.59
N THR A 251 -4.17 -20.51 4.85
CA THR A 251 -4.92 -19.88 3.77
C THR A 251 -4.36 -20.24 2.41
N ASN A 252 -5.26 -20.41 1.44
CA ASN A 252 -4.92 -20.69 0.05
C ASN A 252 -5.79 -19.86 -0.90
N TRP A 253 -5.42 -19.85 -2.18
CA TRP A 253 -6.10 -19.05 -3.20
C TRP A 253 -7.60 -19.38 -3.39
N MET A 254 -8.05 -20.56 -2.94
CA MET A 254 -9.45 -20.98 -3.03
C MET A 254 -10.29 -20.48 -1.83
N ASN A 255 -9.67 -20.30 -0.66
CA ASN A 255 -10.37 -19.93 0.58
C ASN A 255 -10.10 -18.50 1.07
N SER A 256 -9.19 -17.79 0.42
CA SER A 256 -8.86 -16.40 0.77
C SER A 256 -8.72 -15.52 -0.48
N SER A 257 -9.41 -14.39 -0.50
CA SER A 257 -9.31 -13.41 -1.58
C SER A 257 -7.92 -12.72 -1.67
N PHE A 258 -7.08 -12.91 -0.68
CA PHE A 258 -5.74 -12.32 -0.65
C PHE A 258 -4.61 -13.33 -0.92
N ALA A 259 -4.90 -14.63 -0.82
CA ALA A 259 -3.90 -15.67 -1.08
C ALA A 259 -3.68 -15.91 -2.58
N CYS A 260 -2.49 -16.39 -2.92
CA CYS A 260 -2.12 -16.83 -4.26
C CYS A 260 -1.09 -17.95 -4.16
N ALA A 261 -1.01 -18.77 -5.21
CA ALA A 261 -0.05 -19.88 -5.26
C ALA A 261 1.32 -19.48 -5.83
N ASN A 262 1.64 -18.20 -5.91
CA ASN A 262 2.92 -17.63 -6.36
C ASN A 262 3.33 -17.99 -7.81
N ARG A 263 2.41 -18.48 -8.64
CA ARG A 263 2.70 -18.91 -10.03
C ARG A 263 3.10 -17.75 -10.93
N VAL A 264 2.43 -16.59 -10.80
CA VAL A 264 2.80 -15.38 -11.56
C VAL A 264 4.21 -14.93 -11.18
N LYS A 265 4.54 -14.98 -9.89
CA LYS A 265 5.86 -14.64 -9.36
C LYS A 265 6.94 -15.56 -9.92
N PHE A 266 6.68 -16.87 -9.98
CA PHE A 266 7.61 -17.87 -10.57
C PHE A 266 7.77 -17.65 -12.08
N ASP A 267 6.68 -17.44 -12.81
CA ASP A 267 6.72 -17.16 -14.25
C ASP A 267 7.54 -15.90 -14.57
N LEU A 268 7.29 -14.81 -13.85
CA LEU A 268 8.05 -13.56 -14.02
C LEU A 268 9.54 -13.76 -13.73
N PHE A 269 9.89 -14.53 -12.68
CA PHE A 269 11.30 -14.82 -12.39
C PHE A 269 11.97 -15.63 -13.50
N LEU A 270 11.32 -16.66 -14.00
CA LEU A 270 11.87 -17.50 -15.07
C LEU A 270 12.05 -16.73 -16.37
N ARG A 271 11.19 -15.75 -16.65
CA ARG A 271 11.28 -14.88 -17.83
C ARG A 271 12.31 -13.75 -17.67
N TYR A 272 12.36 -13.11 -16.51
CA TYR A 272 13.11 -11.85 -16.35
C TYR A 272 14.37 -12.01 -15.48
N GLY A 273 14.54 -13.12 -14.77
CA GLY A 273 15.72 -13.40 -13.98
C GLY A 273 15.84 -12.60 -12.67
N CYS A 274 14.80 -11.85 -12.29
CA CYS A 274 14.68 -11.15 -11.03
C CYS A 274 13.41 -11.60 -10.31
N ILE A 275 13.42 -11.61 -8.97
CA ILE A 275 12.27 -12.01 -8.18
C ILE A 275 11.28 -10.83 -8.12
N ALA A 276 10.09 -11.01 -8.70
CA ALA A 276 9.01 -10.04 -8.55
C ALA A 276 8.47 -10.08 -7.11
N ALA A 277 8.38 -8.93 -6.46
CA ALA A 277 8.23 -8.85 -5.01
C ALA A 277 6.90 -8.18 -4.59
N ALA A 278 5.81 -8.72 -5.11
CA ALA A 278 4.45 -8.44 -4.66
C ALA A 278 3.59 -9.71 -4.80
N GLY A 279 2.35 -9.70 -4.34
CA GLY A 279 1.41 -10.80 -4.57
C GLY A 279 1.01 -10.94 -6.03
N ASP A 280 0.72 -12.16 -6.46
CA ASP A 280 0.37 -12.47 -7.86
C ASP A 280 -0.76 -11.59 -8.41
N ARG A 281 -1.75 -11.25 -7.57
CA ARG A 281 -2.88 -10.39 -7.93
C ARG A 281 -2.41 -8.99 -8.37
N HIS A 282 -1.47 -8.40 -7.64
CA HIS A 282 -0.89 -7.10 -8.00
C HIS A 282 0.01 -7.22 -9.23
N LEU A 283 0.94 -8.20 -9.22
CA LEU A 283 1.87 -8.40 -10.33
C LEU A 283 1.15 -8.59 -11.67
N ALA A 284 0.02 -9.32 -11.67
CA ALA A 284 -0.78 -9.55 -12.86
C ALA A 284 -1.33 -8.25 -13.48
N GLU A 285 -1.68 -7.26 -12.67
CA GLU A 285 -2.22 -5.97 -13.13
C GLU A 285 -1.19 -5.08 -13.81
N PHE A 286 0.10 -5.25 -13.52
CA PHE A 286 1.16 -4.46 -14.15
C PHE A 286 1.61 -5.02 -15.51
N MET A 287 1.20 -6.24 -15.82
CA MET A 287 1.52 -6.88 -17.09
C MET A 287 0.43 -6.60 -18.13
N PRO A 288 0.72 -6.77 -19.44
CA PRO A 288 -0.32 -6.65 -20.47
C PRO A 288 -1.54 -7.53 -20.15
N GLY A 289 -2.74 -6.96 -20.28
CA GLY A 289 -3.99 -7.51 -19.73
C GLY A 289 -4.28 -8.97 -20.03
N LYS A 290 -3.89 -9.45 -21.23
CA LYS A 290 -4.10 -10.85 -21.61
C LYS A 290 -3.01 -11.81 -21.14
N THR A 291 -2.02 -11.35 -20.38
CA THR A 291 -0.95 -12.24 -19.89
C THR A 291 -1.45 -13.15 -18.78
N TYR A 292 -2.16 -12.60 -17.79
CA TYR A 292 -2.64 -13.32 -16.60
C TYR A 292 -4.13 -13.06 -16.30
N LEU A 293 -4.71 -12.00 -16.89
CA LEU A 293 -6.06 -11.51 -16.60
C LEU A 293 -6.96 -11.57 -17.85
N GLU A 294 -6.74 -12.54 -18.74
CA GLU A 294 -7.54 -12.68 -19.97
C GLU A 294 -9.00 -13.00 -19.67
N SER A 295 -9.24 -13.82 -18.65
CA SER A 295 -10.59 -14.21 -18.20
C SER A 295 -10.54 -14.70 -16.75
N PRO A 296 -11.70 -14.82 -16.06
CA PRO A 296 -11.75 -15.42 -14.73
C PRO A 296 -11.24 -16.88 -14.69
N GLU A 297 -11.35 -17.62 -15.81
CA GLU A 297 -10.81 -18.97 -15.97
C GLU A 297 -9.27 -18.95 -15.96
N ALA A 298 -8.67 -18.05 -16.76
CA ALA A 298 -7.23 -17.86 -16.80
C ALA A 298 -6.67 -17.48 -15.42
N VAL A 299 -7.36 -16.60 -14.68
CA VAL A 299 -7.00 -16.24 -13.30
C VAL A 299 -6.96 -17.46 -12.39
N ARG A 300 -7.97 -18.36 -12.49
CA ARG A 300 -8.00 -19.60 -11.72
C ARG A 300 -6.89 -20.58 -12.13
N GLU A 301 -6.53 -20.64 -13.40
CA GLU A 301 -5.39 -21.44 -13.88
C GLU A 301 -4.07 -20.93 -13.27
N TRP A 302 -3.91 -19.60 -13.13
CA TRP A 302 -2.77 -18.98 -12.47
C TRP A 302 -2.83 -19.05 -10.93
N LYS A 303 -3.91 -19.62 -10.36
CA LYS A 303 -4.11 -19.89 -8.93
C LYS A 303 -4.03 -18.64 -8.05
N PHE A 304 -4.76 -17.62 -8.44
CA PHE A 304 -5.09 -16.49 -7.59
C PHE A 304 -6.56 -16.07 -7.82
N GLY A 305 -7.06 -15.11 -7.03
CA GLY A 305 -8.46 -14.69 -7.08
C GLY A 305 -8.63 -13.27 -7.60
N LEU A 306 -9.79 -13.00 -8.18
CA LEU A 306 -10.29 -11.65 -8.37
C LEU A 306 -10.94 -11.19 -7.06
N THR A 307 -10.48 -10.06 -6.50
CA THR A 307 -11.08 -9.50 -5.29
C THR A 307 -12.30 -8.66 -5.66
N THR A 308 -13.46 -9.30 -5.74
CA THR A 308 -14.70 -8.62 -6.16
C THR A 308 -15.14 -7.56 -5.16
N VAL A 309 -15.82 -6.52 -5.65
CA VAL A 309 -16.35 -5.48 -4.77
C VAL A 309 -17.50 -6.02 -3.92
N ALA A 310 -18.25 -7.00 -4.40
CA ALA A 310 -19.24 -7.71 -3.59
C ALA A 310 -18.63 -8.33 -2.33
N TRP A 311 -17.46 -8.98 -2.46
CA TRP A 311 -16.71 -9.49 -1.31
C TRP A 311 -16.32 -8.36 -0.34
N ARG A 312 -15.83 -7.23 -0.86
CA ARG A 312 -15.45 -6.06 -0.03
C ARG A 312 -16.66 -5.45 0.71
N LYS A 313 -17.83 -5.39 0.07
CA LYS A 313 -19.08 -4.94 0.70
C LYS A 313 -19.51 -5.87 1.83
N ASN A 314 -19.40 -7.19 1.63
CA ASN A 314 -19.69 -8.17 2.68
C ASN A 314 -18.69 -8.07 3.84
N GLU A 315 -17.40 -7.96 3.55
CA GLU A 315 -16.36 -7.76 4.56
C GLU A 315 -16.59 -6.47 5.37
N LEU A 316 -17.07 -5.40 4.74
CA LEU A 316 -17.45 -4.19 5.46
C LEU A 316 -18.56 -4.45 6.49
N GLN A 317 -19.59 -5.24 6.14
CA GLN A 317 -20.68 -5.57 7.06
C GLN A 317 -20.14 -6.34 8.29
N GLU A 318 -19.26 -7.30 8.07
CA GLU A 318 -18.61 -8.04 9.15
C GLU A 318 -17.76 -7.11 10.05
N ARG A 319 -17.01 -6.18 9.46
CA ARG A 319 -16.21 -5.20 10.21
C ARG A 319 -17.08 -4.21 10.98
N LEU A 320 -18.23 -3.81 10.44
CA LEU A 320 -19.22 -2.98 11.15
C LEU A 320 -19.79 -3.73 12.37
N ALA A 321 -20.16 -4.99 12.17
CA ALA A 321 -20.65 -5.85 13.26
C ALA A 321 -19.57 -6.07 14.33
N ARG A 322 -18.33 -6.30 13.92
CA ARG A 322 -17.18 -6.44 14.83
C ARG A 322 -16.90 -5.15 15.60
N SER A 323 -16.92 -3.99 14.94
CA SER A 323 -16.78 -2.68 15.58
C SER A 323 -17.79 -2.52 16.73
N ARG A 324 -19.06 -2.93 16.50
CA ARG A 324 -20.09 -2.91 17.55
C ARG A 324 -19.71 -3.84 18.71
N ARG A 325 -19.35 -5.09 18.44
CA ARG A 325 -18.99 -6.07 19.49
C ARG A 325 -17.79 -5.63 20.33
N LEU A 326 -16.76 -5.05 19.71
CA LEU A 326 -15.59 -4.51 20.42
C LEU A 326 -15.98 -3.33 21.34
N ARG A 327 -16.83 -2.41 20.83
CA ARG A 327 -17.31 -1.27 21.62
C ARG A 327 -18.19 -1.67 22.81
N THR A 328 -19.07 -2.63 22.62
CA THR A 328 -19.97 -3.10 23.70
C THR A 328 -19.28 -4.04 24.67
N GLY A 329 -18.15 -4.64 24.30
CA GLY A 329 -17.46 -5.66 25.09
C GLY A 329 -18.01 -7.07 24.88
N GLU A 330 -18.87 -7.28 23.87
CA GLU A 330 -19.32 -8.60 23.43
C GLU A 330 -18.17 -9.44 22.85
N GLU A 331 -17.18 -8.79 22.24
CA GLU A 331 -15.94 -9.42 21.76
C GLU A 331 -14.76 -8.91 22.59
N PRO A 332 -13.94 -9.81 23.17
CA PRO A 332 -12.75 -9.39 23.92
C PRO A 332 -11.71 -8.78 22.98
N ILE A 333 -10.97 -7.81 23.48
CA ILE A 333 -9.80 -7.27 22.80
C ILE A 333 -8.63 -8.19 23.10
N GLU A 334 -7.87 -8.54 22.06
CA GLU A 334 -6.60 -9.25 22.17
C GLU A 334 -5.51 -8.38 21.57
N ILE A 335 -4.46 -8.08 22.34
CA ILE A 335 -3.31 -7.30 21.83
C ILE A 335 -2.47 -8.20 20.93
N LYS A 336 -2.65 -8.06 19.62
CA LYS A 336 -1.90 -8.79 18.59
C LYS A 336 -1.36 -7.79 17.57
N PRO A 337 -0.02 -7.59 17.51
CA PRO A 337 0.59 -6.80 16.45
C PRO A 337 0.20 -7.34 15.08
N ASP A 338 -0.03 -6.45 14.12
CA ASP A 338 -0.49 -6.85 12.78
C ASP A 338 0.66 -7.18 11.82
N GLY A 339 1.90 -6.90 12.22
CA GLY A 339 3.12 -7.16 11.42
C GLY A 339 3.49 -6.04 10.46
N GLU A 340 2.75 -4.93 10.46
CA GLU A 340 3.13 -3.71 9.76
C GLU A 340 4.30 -3.03 10.49
N GLU A 341 5.22 -2.43 9.73
CA GLU A 341 6.41 -1.82 10.34
C GLU A 341 6.23 -0.32 10.69
N GLY A 342 5.03 0.27 10.51
CA GLY A 342 4.83 1.70 10.69
C GLY A 342 5.27 2.24 12.06
N HIS A 343 4.91 1.56 13.13
CA HIS A 343 5.34 1.93 14.49
C HIS A 343 6.85 1.77 14.69
N LEU A 344 7.49 0.77 14.06
CA LEU A 344 8.94 0.57 14.10
C LEU A 344 9.69 1.69 13.36
N LEU A 345 9.13 2.15 12.24
CA LEU A 345 9.65 3.30 11.49
C LEU A 345 9.55 4.59 12.32
N MET A 346 8.44 4.78 13.05
CA MET A 346 8.31 5.89 14.01
C MET A 346 9.42 5.84 15.08
N LYS A 347 9.67 4.66 15.66
CA LYS A 347 10.74 4.47 16.66
C LYS A 347 12.10 4.84 16.10
N ALA A 348 12.43 4.39 14.90
CA ALA A 348 13.69 4.70 14.25
C ALA A 348 13.84 6.22 14.05
N LEU A 349 12.80 6.90 13.57
CA LEU A 349 12.79 8.36 13.38
C LEU A 349 12.89 9.13 14.71
N LEU A 350 12.43 8.54 15.81
CA LEU A 350 12.61 9.07 17.15
C LEU A 350 14.01 8.77 17.75
N GLY A 351 14.83 7.98 17.05
CA GLY A 351 16.18 7.62 17.51
C GLY A 351 16.20 6.52 18.58
N LEU A 352 15.16 5.69 18.65
CA LEU A 352 15.05 4.53 19.54
C LEU A 352 15.64 3.26 18.93
N GLY A 353 16.39 3.39 17.84
CA GLY A 353 17.07 2.34 17.09
C GLY A 353 17.10 2.70 15.60
N ASP A 354 17.96 2.02 14.85
CA ASP A 354 18.02 2.18 13.40
C ASP A 354 17.25 1.03 12.74
N LEU A 355 16.59 1.29 11.61
CA LEU A 355 15.84 0.30 10.86
C LEU A 355 16.07 0.46 9.36
N VAL A 356 16.28 -0.65 8.66
CA VAL A 356 16.25 -0.69 7.20
C VAL A 356 14.98 -1.42 6.76
N SER A 357 14.11 -0.71 6.02
CA SER A 357 12.88 -1.26 5.48
C SER A 357 12.63 -0.74 4.06
N ASN A 358 11.76 -1.40 3.28
CA ASN A 358 11.32 -0.89 1.99
C ASN A 358 10.23 0.16 2.17
N VAL A 359 10.33 1.24 1.43
CA VAL A 359 9.35 2.33 1.45
C VAL A 359 9.22 3.01 0.10
N ASN A 360 8.07 3.63 -0.11
CA ASN A 360 7.77 4.46 -1.26
C ASN A 360 8.17 5.91 -0.98
N ILE A 361 9.18 6.41 -1.69
CA ILE A 361 9.77 7.75 -1.55
C ILE A 361 10.17 8.31 -2.92
N PRO A 362 10.40 9.63 -3.07
CA PRO A 362 10.97 10.19 -4.29
C PRO A 362 12.30 9.52 -4.64
N ASN A 363 12.50 9.24 -5.91
CA ASN A 363 13.65 8.47 -6.42
C ASN A 363 14.98 9.11 -6.06
N HIS A 364 15.13 10.39 -6.36
CA HIS A 364 16.37 11.15 -6.13
C HIS A 364 17.66 10.38 -6.47
N GLY A 365 17.58 9.52 -7.51
CA GLY A 365 18.70 8.72 -8.02
C GLY A 365 18.88 7.36 -7.34
N ALA A 366 18.01 6.94 -6.43
CA ALA A 366 18.06 5.60 -5.80
C ALA A 366 17.96 4.49 -6.86
N ILE A 367 17.14 4.68 -7.89
CA ILE A 367 17.08 3.88 -9.11
C ILE A 367 17.57 4.75 -10.27
N ALA A 368 18.79 4.52 -10.72
CA ALA A 368 19.53 5.43 -11.59
C ALA A 368 18.90 5.68 -12.97
N ASN A 369 18.08 4.77 -13.49
CA ASN A 369 17.45 4.84 -14.80
C ASN A 369 15.93 5.11 -14.77
N LEU A 370 15.43 5.66 -13.66
CA LEU A 370 14.09 6.22 -13.54
C LEU A 370 14.13 7.73 -13.29
N PRO A 371 13.04 8.48 -13.59
CA PRO A 371 12.99 9.93 -13.38
C PRO A 371 13.28 10.33 -11.93
N TRP A 372 13.94 11.47 -11.75
CA TRP A 372 14.42 11.97 -10.45
C TRP A 372 13.30 12.16 -9.41
N ASP A 373 12.18 12.75 -9.85
CA ASP A 373 11.06 13.09 -8.96
C ASP A 373 9.98 12.01 -8.89
N ALA A 374 10.10 10.91 -9.65
CA ALA A 374 9.17 9.79 -9.56
C ALA A 374 9.24 9.15 -8.17
N VAL A 375 8.11 8.69 -7.66
CA VAL A 375 8.11 7.91 -6.41
C VAL A 375 8.40 6.45 -6.74
N VAL A 376 9.39 5.90 -6.05
CA VAL A 376 9.87 4.53 -6.21
C VAL A 376 9.80 3.77 -4.89
N GLU A 377 9.75 2.46 -4.95
CA GLU A 377 9.86 1.61 -3.77
C GLU A 377 11.26 0.99 -3.71
N VAL A 378 11.99 1.36 -2.66
CA VAL A 378 13.39 0.94 -2.41
C VAL A 378 13.62 0.74 -0.92
N ASN A 379 14.68 0.04 -0.56
CA ASN A 379 15.15 0.03 0.83
C ASN A 379 15.59 1.44 1.26
N ALA A 380 15.30 1.80 2.50
CA ALA A 380 15.78 3.02 3.13
C ALA A 380 16.23 2.76 4.56
N LEU A 381 17.24 3.48 5.00
CA LEU A 381 17.67 3.55 6.38
C LEU A 381 16.85 4.62 7.10
N PHE A 382 16.22 4.22 8.19
CA PHE A 382 15.50 5.08 9.12
C PHE A 382 16.31 5.24 10.39
N ASN A 383 16.53 6.46 10.82
CA ASN A 383 17.15 6.82 12.09
C ASN A 383 16.74 8.24 12.49
N ARG A 384 17.29 8.77 13.59
CA ARG A 384 16.98 10.11 14.07
C ARG A 384 17.33 11.24 13.07
N GLN A 385 18.17 10.99 12.08
CA GLN A 385 18.51 11.97 11.04
C GLN A 385 17.45 11.98 9.92
N GLY A 386 16.54 11.01 9.89
CA GLY A 386 15.46 10.90 8.94
C GLY A 386 15.50 9.62 8.11
N VAL A 387 14.99 9.72 6.89
CA VAL A 387 14.88 8.61 5.92
C VAL A 387 15.93 8.81 4.83
N GLN A 388 16.77 7.81 4.63
CA GLN A 388 17.82 7.83 3.62
C GLN A 388 17.66 6.64 2.69
N SER A 389 17.34 6.88 1.41
CA SER A 389 17.24 5.81 0.43
C SER A 389 18.56 5.07 0.26
N VAL A 390 18.51 3.75 0.24
CA VAL A 390 19.65 2.93 -0.18
C VAL A 390 19.71 2.93 -1.71
N ASN A 391 20.89 3.20 -2.27
CA ASN A 391 21.07 3.15 -3.72
C ASN A 391 20.82 1.72 -4.21
N ALA A 392 19.74 1.53 -4.96
CA ALA A 392 19.33 0.24 -5.49
C ALA A 392 20.01 -0.10 -6.84
N GLY A 393 20.69 0.89 -7.46
CA GLY A 393 21.25 0.77 -8.81
C GLY A 393 20.17 0.82 -9.89
N PRO A 394 20.53 0.63 -11.16
CA PRO A 394 19.57 0.65 -12.27
C PRO A 394 18.65 -0.58 -12.25
N LEU A 395 17.45 -0.42 -12.79
CA LEU A 395 16.62 -1.57 -13.18
C LEU A 395 17.30 -2.31 -14.35
N PRO A 396 17.24 -3.65 -14.36
CA PRO A 396 17.70 -4.44 -15.52
C PRO A 396 17.00 -4.02 -16.81
N ALA A 397 17.71 -4.08 -17.94
CA ALA A 397 17.25 -3.58 -19.24
C ALA A 397 15.93 -4.25 -19.71
N ASN A 398 15.70 -5.50 -19.34
CA ASN A 398 14.48 -6.25 -19.67
C ASN A 398 13.29 -5.95 -18.75
N ILE A 399 13.54 -5.38 -17.57
CA ILE A 399 12.50 -4.99 -16.59
C ILE A 399 12.18 -3.49 -16.73
N LEU A 400 13.16 -2.67 -17.05
CA LEU A 400 12.99 -1.21 -17.16
C LEU A 400 11.78 -0.80 -18.01
N PRO A 401 11.53 -1.35 -19.22
CA PRO A 401 10.37 -0.97 -20.03
C PRO A 401 9.02 -1.26 -19.36
N LEU A 402 8.96 -2.34 -18.56
CA LEU A 402 7.74 -2.70 -17.82
C LEU A 402 7.45 -1.66 -16.74
N VAL A 403 8.43 -1.33 -15.92
CA VAL A 403 8.28 -0.38 -14.81
C VAL A 403 8.15 1.06 -15.31
N ALA A 404 9.00 1.48 -16.24
CA ALA A 404 9.03 2.86 -16.75
C ALA A 404 7.71 3.28 -17.40
N ARG A 405 7.03 2.39 -18.10
CA ARG A 405 5.70 2.66 -18.67
C ARG A 405 4.73 3.14 -17.60
N HIS A 406 4.66 2.44 -16.48
CA HIS A 406 3.79 2.82 -15.37
C HIS A 406 4.24 4.11 -14.69
N VAL A 407 5.54 4.32 -14.52
CA VAL A 407 6.08 5.57 -13.95
C VAL A 407 5.63 6.78 -14.77
N TYR A 408 5.79 6.75 -16.08
CA TYR A 408 5.37 7.85 -16.95
C TYR A 408 3.84 7.99 -17.01
N ASN A 409 3.08 6.90 -16.96
CA ASN A 409 1.64 6.97 -16.84
C ASN A 409 1.20 7.63 -15.53
N GLN A 410 1.87 7.33 -14.42
CA GLN A 410 1.58 7.96 -13.12
C GLN A 410 1.86 9.46 -13.13
N GLU A 411 2.95 9.93 -13.73
CA GLU A 411 3.24 11.37 -13.86
C GLU A 411 2.18 12.08 -14.74
N ASN A 412 1.75 11.44 -15.82
CA ASN A 412 0.67 11.97 -16.66
C ASN A 412 -0.69 11.94 -15.93
N THR A 413 -0.96 10.90 -15.15
CA THR A 413 -2.16 10.79 -14.30
C THR A 413 -2.23 11.93 -13.28
N LEU A 414 -1.10 12.20 -12.60
CA LEU A 414 -1.00 13.33 -11.67
C LEU A 414 -1.31 14.65 -12.37
N THR A 415 -0.67 14.89 -13.52
CA THR A 415 -0.88 16.12 -14.30
C THR A 415 -2.33 16.25 -14.75
N ALA A 416 -2.91 15.20 -15.32
CA ALA A 416 -4.30 15.20 -15.77
C ALA A 416 -5.28 15.47 -14.62
N ALA A 417 -5.06 14.86 -13.45
CA ALA A 417 -5.91 15.07 -12.28
C ALA A 417 -5.84 16.51 -11.74
N LEU A 418 -4.65 17.10 -11.68
CA LEU A 418 -4.42 18.45 -11.18
C LEU A 418 -4.93 19.54 -12.12
N THR A 419 -4.89 19.30 -13.44
CA THR A 419 -5.29 20.27 -14.47
C THR A 419 -6.70 20.03 -15.03
N CYS A 420 -7.33 18.92 -14.65
CA CYS A 420 -8.58 18.41 -15.23
C CYS A 420 -8.51 18.28 -16.77
N ASP A 421 -7.32 17.96 -17.31
CA ASP A 421 -7.10 17.79 -18.74
C ASP A 421 -7.66 16.45 -19.21
N ARG A 422 -8.86 16.49 -19.80
CA ARG A 422 -9.58 15.32 -20.28
C ARG A 422 -8.85 14.60 -21.43
N THR A 423 -8.14 15.34 -22.29
CA THR A 423 -7.37 14.74 -23.40
C THR A 423 -6.17 13.99 -22.88
N LEU A 424 -5.40 14.60 -21.98
CA LEU A 424 -4.28 13.93 -21.31
C LEU A 424 -4.77 12.74 -20.50
N GLY A 425 -5.89 12.89 -19.77
CA GLY A 425 -6.51 11.80 -19.02
C GLY A 425 -6.87 10.60 -19.87
N LEU A 426 -7.60 10.81 -20.99
CA LEU A 426 -7.97 9.73 -21.91
C LEU A 426 -6.74 9.07 -22.55
N THR A 427 -5.76 9.85 -23.01
CA THR A 427 -4.55 9.29 -23.62
C THR A 427 -3.73 8.47 -22.63
N THR A 428 -3.64 8.91 -21.37
CA THR A 428 -2.98 8.18 -20.29
C THR A 428 -3.71 6.90 -19.94
N PHE A 429 -5.04 6.96 -19.84
CA PHE A 429 -5.90 5.79 -19.62
C PHE A 429 -5.68 4.74 -20.71
N MET A 430 -5.68 5.15 -22.00
CA MET A 430 -5.44 4.27 -23.14
C MET A 430 -4.00 3.72 -23.23
N ASN A 431 -3.06 4.38 -22.57
CA ASN A 431 -1.66 3.91 -22.56
C ASN A 431 -1.41 2.84 -21.46
N ASP A 432 -2.35 2.56 -20.59
CA ASP A 432 -2.19 1.49 -19.60
C ASP A 432 -2.19 0.11 -20.29
N PRO A 433 -1.26 -0.81 -19.95
CA PRO A 433 -1.15 -2.12 -20.61
C PRO A 433 -2.36 -3.04 -20.38
N GLN A 434 -3.19 -2.75 -19.37
CA GLN A 434 -4.45 -3.46 -19.14
C GLN A 434 -5.56 -3.00 -20.10
N VAL A 435 -5.51 -1.76 -20.60
CA VAL A 435 -6.54 -1.18 -21.48
C VAL A 435 -6.25 -1.56 -22.93
N THR A 436 -6.64 -2.78 -23.31
CA THR A 436 -6.40 -3.37 -24.63
C THR A 436 -7.55 -3.10 -25.63
N LEU A 437 -8.10 -1.87 -25.63
CA LEU A 437 -9.27 -1.47 -26.40
C LEU A 437 -8.86 -0.64 -27.62
N ASN A 438 -9.76 -0.60 -28.64
CA ASN A 438 -9.66 0.42 -29.66
C ASN A 438 -10.05 1.80 -29.08
N TRP A 439 -9.70 2.87 -29.80
CA TRP A 439 -9.90 4.24 -29.30
C TRP A 439 -11.35 4.56 -28.92
N ASN A 440 -12.33 4.13 -29.73
CA ASN A 440 -13.74 4.43 -29.47
C ASN A 440 -14.27 3.69 -28.22
N GLN A 441 -13.94 2.42 -28.09
CA GLN A 441 -14.28 1.63 -26.91
C GLN A 441 -13.64 2.18 -25.64
N GLY A 442 -12.34 2.53 -25.72
CA GLY A 442 -11.63 3.09 -24.58
C GLY A 442 -12.18 4.45 -24.16
N LYS A 443 -12.56 5.30 -25.13
CA LYS A 443 -13.22 6.57 -24.84
C LYS A 443 -14.58 6.34 -24.17
N GLU A 444 -15.40 5.41 -24.66
CA GLU A 444 -16.70 5.09 -24.08
C GLU A 444 -16.55 4.58 -22.64
N LEU A 445 -15.61 3.66 -22.39
CA LEU A 445 -15.33 3.17 -21.05
C LEU A 445 -14.85 4.31 -20.12
N PHE A 446 -13.91 5.11 -20.57
CA PHE A 446 -13.40 6.27 -19.82
C PHE A 446 -14.51 7.24 -19.43
N ASP A 447 -15.36 7.61 -20.39
CA ASP A 447 -16.50 8.52 -20.15
C ASP A 447 -17.51 7.90 -19.17
N THR A 448 -17.79 6.60 -19.30
CA THR A 448 -18.68 5.86 -18.41
C THR A 448 -18.15 5.84 -16.98
N MET A 449 -16.86 5.51 -16.80
CA MET A 449 -16.26 5.45 -15.48
C MET A 449 -16.15 6.83 -14.81
N LEU A 450 -15.83 7.90 -15.56
CA LEU A 450 -15.90 9.27 -15.05
C LEU A 450 -17.31 9.62 -14.58
N HIS A 451 -18.33 9.30 -15.40
CA HIS A 451 -19.72 9.56 -15.04
C HIS A 451 -20.14 8.82 -13.76
N ASN A 452 -19.78 7.56 -13.63
CA ASN A 452 -20.13 6.73 -12.47
C ASN A 452 -19.52 7.23 -11.18
N THR A 453 -18.32 7.84 -11.25
CA THR A 453 -17.57 8.30 -10.08
C THR A 453 -17.59 9.82 -9.87
N ARG A 454 -18.42 10.54 -10.64
CA ARG A 454 -18.48 12.02 -10.69
C ARG A 454 -18.73 12.70 -9.35
N ALA A 455 -19.36 12.01 -8.38
CA ALA A 455 -19.65 12.58 -7.07
C ALA A 455 -18.38 12.94 -6.28
N TYR A 456 -17.27 12.28 -6.59
CA TYR A 456 -15.97 12.46 -5.91
C TYR A 456 -14.91 13.09 -6.82
N LEU A 457 -15.29 13.49 -8.04
CA LEU A 457 -14.39 14.19 -8.97
C LEU A 457 -14.57 15.71 -8.89
N PRO A 458 -13.52 16.49 -9.14
CA PRO A 458 -13.67 17.92 -9.41
C PRO A 458 -14.72 18.19 -10.48
N LYS A 459 -15.46 19.31 -10.34
CA LYS A 459 -16.59 19.63 -11.25
C LYS A 459 -16.13 19.82 -12.70
N GLU A 460 -14.90 20.21 -12.89
CA GLU A 460 -14.25 20.43 -14.19
C GLU A 460 -14.20 19.16 -15.05
N TRP A 461 -14.19 17.98 -14.43
CA TRP A 461 -14.27 16.70 -15.15
C TRP A 461 -15.64 16.42 -15.75
N ASN A 462 -16.67 17.14 -15.32
CA ASN A 462 -18.05 16.99 -15.79
C ASN A 462 -18.42 17.96 -16.93
N ALA A 463 -17.47 18.80 -17.36
CA ALA A 463 -17.67 19.80 -18.40
C ALA A 463 -17.59 19.23 -19.82
#